data_5331fb8972251a1bcd89e346177894ff
#
_entry.id   5331fb8972251a1bcd89e346177894ff
#
_cell.length_a   1.000
_cell.length_b   1.000
_cell.length_c   1.000
_cell.angle_alpha   90.00
_cell.angle_beta   90.00
_cell.angle_gamma   90.00
#
_symmetry.space_group_name_H-M   'P 1'
#
loop_
_entity.id
_entity.type
_entity.pdbx_description
1 polymer ?
#
loop_
_entity_poly.entity_id
_entity_poly.type
_entity_poly.pdbx_seq_one_letter_code
_entity_poly.pdbx_strand_id
1 'polypeptide(L)'
;MVRAIDIHIHPPMPGRRTLTDDPEIAKYFRSAVAHSKPEEMAEMYAELDIFGVLFQIDFETASGSKPIPNDYIVELVQRYPKQFVGFGSVDPWKGAIAVREADRCAEELGLLGLKFHPQQQQFYPN
;
A
#
# COMPACT_ATOMS: atom_id res chain seq x y z
N MET A 1 11.25 5.71 20.64
CA MET A 1 10.94 4.24 20.81
C MET A 1 9.67 3.98 20.03
N VAL A 2 9.61 2.95 19.17
CA VAL A 2 8.38 2.63 18.42
C VAL A 2 7.29 2.21 19.41
N ARG A 3 6.18 2.92 19.39
CA ARG A 3 5.03 2.71 20.29
C ARG A 3 4.01 1.70 19.74
N ALA A 4 3.86 1.67 18.42
CA ALA A 4 2.96 0.76 17.74
C ALA A 4 3.45 0.49 16.31
N ILE A 5 2.97 -0.60 15.71
CA ILE A 5 3.18 -0.92 14.29
C ILE A 5 1.82 -0.96 13.61
N ASP A 6 1.63 -0.13 12.62
CA ASP A 6 0.47 -0.18 11.74
C ASP A 6 0.80 -1.03 10.50
N ILE A 7 0.12 -2.16 10.38
CA ILE A 7 0.38 -3.15 9.31
C ILE A 7 -0.52 -2.98 8.09
N HIS A 8 -1.31 -1.90 7.99
CA HIS A 8 -2.29 -1.74 6.91
C HIS A 8 -2.39 -0.29 6.41
N ILE A 9 -1.38 0.15 5.65
CA ILE A 9 -1.34 1.53 5.18
C ILE A 9 -1.33 1.58 3.65
N HIS A 10 -2.34 2.27 3.10
CA HIS A 10 -2.37 2.69 1.71
C HIS A 10 -1.86 4.13 1.63
N PRO A 11 -0.64 4.36 1.13
CA PRO A 11 -0.12 5.72 1.06
C PRO A 11 -0.91 6.56 0.06
N PRO A 12 -1.08 7.86 0.34
CA PRO A 12 -1.72 8.77 -0.59
C PRO A 12 -0.94 8.85 -1.89
N MET A 13 -1.65 8.89 -3.00
CA MET A 13 -1.06 9.05 -4.32
C MET A 13 -1.50 10.37 -4.94
N PRO A 14 -0.58 11.28 -5.27
CA PRO A 14 -0.93 12.55 -5.89
C PRO A 14 -1.78 12.38 -7.14
N GLY A 15 -2.91 13.07 -7.20
CA GLY A 15 -3.81 13.04 -8.34
C GLY A 15 -4.75 11.83 -8.42
N ARG A 16 -4.71 10.89 -7.47
CA ARG A 16 -5.70 9.81 -7.34
C ARG A 16 -6.63 10.07 -6.16
N ARG A 17 -7.92 9.79 -6.37
CA ARG A 17 -8.90 9.73 -5.29
C ARG A 17 -8.61 8.54 -4.39
N THR A 18 -8.74 8.76 -3.09
CA THR A 18 -8.72 7.70 -2.08
C THR A 18 -10.16 7.22 -1.80
N LEU A 19 -10.31 6.06 -1.19
CA LEU A 19 -11.64 5.60 -0.75
C LEU A 19 -12.28 6.58 0.23
N THR A 20 -11.47 7.28 1.02
CA THR A 20 -11.92 8.27 2.01
C THR A 20 -12.37 9.60 1.40
N ASP A 21 -12.18 9.81 0.09
CA ASP A 21 -12.76 10.95 -0.63
C ASP A 21 -14.28 10.78 -0.87
N ASP A 22 -14.81 9.56 -0.64
CA ASP A 22 -16.24 9.32 -0.58
C ASP A 22 -16.74 9.61 0.85
N PRO A 23 -17.67 10.57 1.02
CA PRO A 23 -18.16 10.98 2.34
C PRO A 23 -18.80 9.84 3.15
N GLU A 24 -19.48 8.90 2.48
CA GLU A 24 -20.11 7.76 3.16
C GLU A 24 -19.06 6.76 3.66
N ILE A 25 -18.02 6.52 2.86
CA ILE A 25 -16.89 5.66 3.24
C ILE A 25 -16.09 6.30 4.37
N ALA A 26 -15.79 7.60 4.27
CA ALA A 26 -15.11 8.35 5.33
C ALA A 26 -15.88 8.30 6.66
N LYS A 27 -17.20 8.44 6.59
CA LYS A 27 -18.10 8.32 7.75
C LYS A 27 -18.09 6.91 8.34
N TYR A 28 -18.16 5.88 7.50
CA TYR A 28 -18.11 4.47 7.92
C TYR A 28 -16.82 4.15 8.68
N PHE A 29 -15.68 4.55 8.15
CA PHE A 29 -14.38 4.34 8.78
C PHE A 29 -14.04 5.34 9.88
N ARG A 30 -14.94 6.30 10.18
CA ARG A 30 -14.69 7.42 11.11
C ARG A 30 -13.38 8.15 10.81
N SER A 31 -13.01 8.21 9.53
CA SER A 31 -11.78 8.84 9.09
C SER A 31 -11.94 10.35 9.14
N ALA A 32 -11.24 10.99 10.06
CA ALA A 32 -11.24 12.45 10.19
C ALA A 32 -10.22 13.14 9.29
N VAL A 33 -9.25 12.41 8.74
CA VAL A 33 -8.13 12.98 7.98
C VAL A 33 -7.77 12.10 6.80
N ALA A 34 -8.04 12.58 5.60
CA ALA A 34 -7.40 12.06 4.40
C ALA A 34 -6.07 12.80 4.22
N HIS A 35 -4.95 12.12 4.44
CA HIS A 35 -3.65 12.68 4.06
C HIS A 35 -3.62 12.82 2.55
N SER A 36 -3.45 14.04 2.07
CA SER A 36 -3.36 14.31 0.63
C SER A 36 -1.95 14.08 0.08
N LYS A 37 -0.94 14.06 0.98
CA LYS A 37 0.47 13.96 0.64
C LYS A 37 1.20 12.93 1.51
N PRO A 38 2.15 12.18 0.93
CA PRO A 38 2.98 11.24 1.68
C PRO A 38 3.78 11.89 2.80
N GLU A 39 4.19 13.14 2.62
CA GLU A 39 4.93 13.93 3.62
C GLU A 39 4.11 14.09 4.91
N GLU A 40 2.87 14.53 4.78
CA GLU A 40 1.95 14.74 5.91
C GLU A 40 1.70 13.44 6.68
N MET A 41 1.57 12.34 5.96
CA MET A 41 1.44 11.02 6.55
C MET A 41 2.71 10.64 7.32
N ALA A 42 3.89 10.82 6.74
CA ALA A 42 5.15 10.47 7.39
C ALA A 42 5.42 11.30 8.65
N GLU A 43 5.08 12.59 8.63
CA GLU A 43 5.16 13.49 9.80
C GLU A 43 4.25 13.00 10.92
N MET A 44 2.99 12.68 10.62
CA MET A 44 2.05 12.15 11.61
C MET A 44 2.55 10.85 12.25
N TYR A 45 3.06 9.91 11.45
CA TYR A 45 3.62 8.65 11.97
C TYR A 45 4.85 8.88 12.85
N ALA A 46 5.68 9.86 12.51
CA ALA A 46 6.83 10.25 13.32
C ALA A 46 6.40 10.86 14.67
N GLU A 47 5.43 11.78 14.67
CA GLU A 47 4.90 12.43 15.88
C GLU A 47 4.24 11.44 16.84
N LEU A 48 3.59 10.41 16.31
CA LEU A 48 2.91 9.38 17.09
C LEU A 48 3.82 8.23 17.53
N ASP A 49 5.10 8.22 17.14
CA ASP A 49 6.02 7.09 17.35
C ASP A 49 5.49 5.76 16.76
N ILE A 50 4.77 5.82 15.65
CA ILE A 50 4.23 4.65 14.96
C ILE A 50 5.14 4.28 13.79
N PHE A 51 5.40 2.99 13.64
CA PHE A 51 6.08 2.43 12.47
C PHE A 51 5.04 1.78 11.55
N GLY A 52 5.17 1.94 10.25
CA GLY A 52 4.13 1.54 9.31
C GLY A 52 4.58 0.59 8.20
N VAL A 53 3.66 -0.24 7.73
CA VAL A 53 3.83 -1.10 6.55
C VAL A 53 3.01 -0.54 5.40
N LEU A 54 3.69 0.00 4.39
CA LEU A 54 3.08 0.56 3.19
C LEU A 54 2.86 -0.52 2.14
N PHE A 55 1.72 -0.48 1.47
CA PHE A 55 1.45 -1.29 0.28
C PHE A 55 0.31 -0.71 -0.55
N GLN A 56 0.20 -1.19 -1.78
CA GLN A 56 -0.96 -1.03 -2.65
C GLN A 56 -1.44 -2.41 -3.09
N ILE A 57 -2.63 -2.50 -3.67
CA ILE A 57 -3.17 -3.76 -4.18
C ILE A 57 -3.21 -3.69 -5.71
N ASP A 58 -2.57 -4.67 -6.37
CA ASP A 58 -2.76 -4.89 -7.80
C ASP A 58 -3.98 -5.81 -8.00
N PHE A 59 -5.08 -5.24 -8.44
CA PHE A 59 -6.33 -5.93 -8.78
C PHE A 59 -6.82 -5.54 -10.19
N GLU A 60 -5.88 -5.30 -11.09
CA GLU A 60 -6.15 -4.83 -12.45
C GLU A 60 -7.07 -5.77 -13.20
N THR A 61 -6.87 -7.09 -13.11
CA THR A 61 -7.70 -8.08 -13.81
C THR A 61 -9.16 -8.02 -13.35
N ALA A 62 -9.39 -7.81 -12.06
CA ALA A 62 -10.74 -7.73 -11.50
C ALA A 62 -11.43 -6.39 -11.76
N SER A 63 -10.68 -5.28 -11.78
CA SER A 63 -11.23 -3.92 -11.85
C SER A 63 -11.11 -3.25 -13.22
N GLY A 64 -10.18 -3.70 -14.06
CA GLY A 64 -9.76 -2.99 -15.27
C GLY A 64 -8.93 -1.73 -15.01
N SER A 65 -8.64 -1.41 -13.74
CA SER A 65 -7.90 -0.21 -13.36
C SER A 65 -6.40 -0.49 -13.28
N LYS A 66 -5.60 0.37 -13.90
CA LYS A 66 -4.15 0.26 -13.88
C LYS A 66 -3.61 0.28 -12.44
N PRO A 67 -2.75 -0.68 -12.03
CA PRO A 67 -2.23 -0.72 -10.67
C PRO A 67 -1.27 0.44 -10.40
N ILE A 68 -1.07 0.73 -9.12
CA ILE A 68 0.03 1.56 -8.66
C ILE A 68 1.27 0.68 -8.65
N PRO A 69 2.39 1.09 -9.30
CA PRO A 69 3.60 0.28 -9.32
C PRO A 69 4.18 0.04 -7.93
N ASN A 70 4.77 -1.14 -7.70
CA ASN A 70 5.52 -1.44 -6.47
C ASN A 70 6.70 -0.49 -6.26
N ASP A 71 7.25 0.06 -7.34
CA ASP A 71 8.31 1.08 -7.31
C ASP A 71 7.90 2.33 -6.52
N TYR A 72 6.62 2.72 -6.53
CA TYR A 72 6.12 3.84 -5.72
C TYR A 72 6.22 3.56 -4.21
N ILE A 73 5.97 2.33 -3.79
CA ILE A 73 6.17 1.93 -2.39
C ILE A 73 7.65 2.01 -2.01
N VAL A 74 8.53 1.55 -2.91
CA VAL A 74 9.99 1.64 -2.71
C VAL A 74 10.45 3.09 -2.57
N GLU A 75 9.98 3.99 -3.43
CA GLU A 75 10.28 5.42 -3.36
C GLU A 75 9.94 6.00 -1.98
N LEU A 76 8.74 5.69 -1.46
CA LEU A 76 8.28 6.19 -0.17
C LEU A 76 9.09 5.61 1.00
N VAL A 77 9.40 4.32 0.97
CA VAL A 77 10.23 3.67 1.99
C VAL A 77 11.65 4.23 2.01
N GLN A 78 12.24 4.47 0.84
CA GLN A 78 13.56 5.10 0.73
C GLN A 78 13.56 6.55 1.23
N ARG A 79 12.46 7.27 1.01
CA ARG A 79 12.30 8.65 1.46
C ARG A 79 12.05 8.76 2.97
N TYR A 80 11.35 7.79 3.56
CA TYR A 80 10.95 7.78 4.97
C TYR A 80 11.33 6.47 5.69
N PRO A 81 12.61 6.07 5.69
CA PRO A 81 13.05 4.75 6.18
C PRO A 81 12.91 4.57 7.69
N LYS A 82 12.73 5.66 8.44
CA LYS A 82 12.50 5.61 9.89
C LYS A 82 11.04 5.36 10.26
N GLN A 83 10.13 5.63 9.34
CA GLN A 83 8.69 5.52 9.55
C GLN A 83 8.09 4.28 8.89
N PHE A 84 8.66 3.84 7.74
CA PHE A 84 7.99 2.84 6.93
C PHE A 84 8.90 1.73 6.41
N VAL A 85 8.28 0.57 6.24
CA VAL A 85 8.74 -0.52 5.36
C VAL A 85 7.67 -0.77 4.30
N GLY A 86 8.02 -1.49 3.25
CA GLY A 86 7.12 -1.77 2.13
C GLY A 86 6.82 -3.25 1.93
N PHE A 87 5.57 -3.53 1.55
CA PHE A 87 5.17 -4.78 0.95
C PHE A 87 4.77 -4.53 -0.50
N GLY A 88 5.12 -5.47 -1.38
CA GLY A 88 4.66 -5.48 -2.77
C GLY A 88 3.24 -6.04 -2.89
N SER A 89 2.67 -5.89 -4.07
CA SER A 89 1.46 -6.60 -4.46
C SER A 89 1.54 -7.03 -5.91
N VAL A 90 0.96 -8.17 -6.20
CA VAL A 90 0.84 -8.72 -7.55
C VAL A 90 -0.59 -9.22 -7.77
N ASP A 91 -1.07 -9.12 -8.99
CA ASP A 91 -2.36 -9.69 -9.38
C ASP A 91 -2.17 -11.17 -9.74
N PRO A 92 -2.73 -12.12 -8.96
CA PRO A 92 -2.53 -13.55 -9.20
C PRO A 92 -2.99 -14.01 -10.58
N TRP A 93 -3.97 -13.33 -11.17
CA TRP A 93 -4.51 -13.68 -12.47
C TRP A 93 -3.58 -13.38 -13.64
N LYS A 94 -2.52 -12.61 -13.42
CA LYS A 94 -1.49 -12.34 -14.42
C LYS A 94 -0.49 -13.50 -14.60
N GLY A 95 -0.63 -14.59 -13.83
CA GLY A 95 0.17 -15.81 -13.97
C GLY A 95 1.68 -15.55 -13.90
N ALA A 96 2.43 -15.95 -14.94
CA ALA A 96 3.89 -15.80 -14.95
C ALA A 96 4.39 -14.35 -14.83
N ILE A 97 3.59 -13.36 -15.20
CA ILE A 97 3.93 -11.94 -15.00
C ILE A 97 3.90 -11.61 -13.49
N ALA A 98 2.88 -12.10 -12.78
CA ALA A 98 2.78 -11.91 -11.33
C ALA A 98 3.95 -12.58 -10.59
N VAL A 99 4.36 -13.78 -11.00
CA VAL A 99 5.51 -14.48 -10.40
C VAL A 99 6.79 -13.65 -10.58
N ARG A 100 7.09 -13.21 -11.80
CA ARG A 100 8.27 -12.36 -12.05
C ARG A 100 8.26 -11.05 -11.27
N GLU A 101 7.10 -10.43 -11.12
CA GLU A 101 6.98 -9.21 -10.32
C GLU A 101 7.15 -9.50 -8.82
N ALA A 102 6.66 -10.65 -8.33
CA ALA A 102 6.89 -11.09 -6.95
C ALA A 102 8.38 -11.31 -6.67
N ASP A 103 9.09 -11.98 -7.59
CA ASP A 103 10.55 -12.17 -7.52
C ASP A 103 11.27 -10.81 -7.52
N ARG A 104 10.87 -9.90 -8.39
CA ARG A 104 11.42 -8.54 -8.45
C ARG A 104 11.21 -7.78 -7.13
N CYS A 105 10.03 -7.89 -6.54
CA CYS A 105 9.74 -7.27 -5.23
C CYS A 105 10.70 -7.73 -4.15
N ALA A 106 10.99 -9.04 -4.10
CA ALA A 106 11.86 -9.63 -3.08
C ALA A 106 13.36 -9.40 -3.36
N GLU A 107 13.80 -9.62 -4.58
CA GLU A 107 15.22 -9.69 -4.92
C GLU A 107 15.82 -8.34 -5.33
N GLU A 108 15.04 -7.50 -6.01
CA GLU A 108 15.53 -6.23 -6.56
C GLU A 108 15.03 -5.01 -5.77
N LEU A 109 13.75 -5.01 -5.39
CA LEU A 109 13.12 -3.87 -4.75
C LEU A 109 13.29 -3.85 -3.23
N GLY A 110 13.71 -4.97 -2.62
CA GLY A 110 13.92 -5.07 -1.17
C GLY A 110 12.63 -4.92 -0.35
N LEU A 111 11.49 -5.26 -0.94
CA LEU A 111 10.21 -5.28 -0.23
C LEU A 111 10.13 -6.51 0.68
N LEU A 112 9.63 -6.32 1.91
CA LEU A 112 9.73 -7.32 2.95
C LEU A 112 8.62 -8.40 2.92
N GLY A 113 7.65 -8.25 2.04
CA GLY A 113 6.55 -9.19 1.88
C GLY A 113 5.65 -8.84 0.71
N LEU A 114 4.62 -9.67 0.52
CA LEU A 114 3.58 -9.43 -0.48
C LEU A 114 2.22 -9.31 0.21
N LYS A 115 1.45 -8.32 -0.23
CA LYS A 115 0.06 -8.13 0.19
C LYS A 115 -0.89 -8.63 -0.87
N PHE A 116 -1.81 -9.48 -0.44
CA PHE A 116 -2.96 -9.91 -1.23
C PHE A 116 -4.27 -9.48 -0.59
N HIS A 117 -5.27 -9.23 -1.41
CA HIS A 117 -6.64 -8.95 -0.97
C HIS A 117 -7.60 -9.85 -1.75
N PRO A 118 -7.85 -11.08 -1.28
CA PRO A 118 -8.59 -12.10 -2.04
C PRO A 118 -9.94 -11.63 -2.58
N GLN A 119 -10.68 -10.85 -1.79
CA GLN A 119 -11.98 -10.32 -2.20
C GLN A 119 -11.86 -9.31 -3.37
N GLN A 120 -10.91 -8.37 -3.30
CA GLN A 120 -10.71 -7.39 -4.38
C GLN A 120 -10.10 -8.03 -5.62
N GLN A 121 -9.17 -8.95 -5.43
CA GLN A 121 -8.49 -9.69 -6.49
C GLN A 121 -9.31 -10.89 -7.01
N GLN A 122 -10.48 -11.18 -6.41
CA GLN A 122 -11.43 -12.20 -6.81
C GLN A 122 -10.82 -13.61 -6.90
N PHE A 123 -10.06 -14.03 -5.91
CA PHE A 123 -9.54 -15.38 -5.81
C PHE A 123 -9.78 -15.99 -4.42
N TYR A 124 -9.73 -17.33 -4.33
CA TYR A 124 -9.79 -18.04 -3.07
C TYR A 124 -8.37 -18.35 -2.56
N PRO A 125 -8.05 -18.05 -1.30
CA PRO A 125 -6.69 -18.20 -0.74
C PRO A 125 -6.41 -19.63 -0.24
N ASN A 126 -6.74 -20.65 -1.03
CA ASN A 126 -6.60 -22.08 -0.70
C ASN A 126 -5.74 -22.83 -1.70
#